data_c1b6a9fdaac2f4f00246eebb7a7a3093
#
_entry.id   c1b6a9fdaac2f4f00246eebb7a7a3093
#
_cell.length_a   1.000
_cell.length_b   1.000
_cell.length_c   1.000
_cell.angle_alpha   90.00
_cell.angle_beta   90.00
_cell.angle_gamma   90.00
#
_symmetry.space_group_name_H-M   'P 1'
#
loop_
_entity.id
_entity.type
_entity.pdbx_description
1 polymer ?
#
loop_
_entity_poly.entity_id
_entity_poly.type
_entity_poly.pdbx_seq_one_letter_code
_entity_poly.pdbx_strand_id
1 'polypeptide(L)'
;VETLDVSSVLVIKRPALDAVLAADQGLAARIYRNIVDILTGKIVQDNVRTRDYLIEKVRQEEIIRDSRRRAEIALELVAEHANLGSEQAKAIIEQRLSEVPRLRVLIVDDEPEMRRMLSDALGDYDTIEARDGEEALAEIGDDPLDLVITDIRMPGMDGIELLRKIKERAPETSVLAMSGYVSDADVADYQFDAFLEKPMNLKEFRDFVDVALAEEA
;
A
#
# COMPACT_ATOMS: atom_id res chain seq x y z
N VAL A 1 -17.84 3.00 19.20
CA VAL A 1 -17.42 2.55 20.51
C VAL A 1 -15.96 2.92 20.59
N GLU A 2 -15.65 3.98 21.32
CA GLU A 2 -14.27 4.32 21.68
C GLU A 2 -13.70 3.16 22.51
N THR A 3 -12.66 2.52 22.03
CA THR A 3 -11.90 1.56 22.82
C THR A 3 -10.89 2.34 23.63
N LEU A 4 -11.21 2.57 24.89
CA LEU A 4 -10.24 3.05 25.89
C LEU A 4 -9.26 1.92 26.19
N ASP A 5 -7.98 2.19 26.14
CA ASP A 5 -6.72 1.53 26.51
C ASP A 5 -6.66 0.04 26.93
N VAL A 6 -7.76 -0.65 27.18
CA VAL A 6 -7.85 -2.10 27.40
C VAL A 6 -9.08 -2.63 26.72
N SER A 7 -8.94 -3.19 25.54
CA SER A 7 -10.03 -3.85 24.84
C SER A 7 -10.25 -5.24 25.44
N SER A 8 -11.32 -5.39 26.25
CA SER A 8 -11.80 -6.72 26.62
C SER A 8 -12.65 -7.28 25.49
N VAL A 9 -12.11 -8.28 24.81
CA VAL A 9 -12.87 -9.01 23.78
C VAL A 9 -13.68 -10.12 24.44
N LEU A 10 -15.01 -10.04 24.31
CA LEU A 10 -15.91 -11.07 24.80
C LEU A 10 -16.11 -12.10 23.67
N VAL A 11 -15.54 -13.29 23.83
CA VAL A 11 -15.72 -14.39 22.89
C VAL A 11 -16.92 -15.22 23.31
N ILE A 12 -17.99 -15.20 22.50
CA ILE A 12 -19.16 -16.03 22.69
C ILE A 12 -19.05 -17.24 21.77
N LYS A 13 -19.06 -18.46 22.35
CA LYS A 13 -19.07 -19.68 21.56
C LYS A 13 -20.38 -19.83 20.82
N ARG A 14 -20.37 -20.29 19.57
CA ARG A 14 -21.55 -20.44 18.70
C ARG A 14 -22.75 -21.11 19.37
N PRO A 15 -22.63 -22.25 20.10
CA PRO A 15 -23.75 -22.86 20.75
C PRO A 15 -24.45 -22.00 21.83
N ALA A 16 -23.64 -21.18 22.53
CA ALA A 16 -24.19 -20.27 23.54
C ALA A 16 -24.91 -19.07 22.88
N LEU A 17 -24.38 -18.58 21.75
CA LEU A 17 -25.04 -17.54 20.97
C LEU A 17 -26.38 -18.07 20.40
N ASP A 18 -26.38 -19.26 19.81
CA ASP A 18 -27.58 -19.88 19.24
C ASP A 18 -28.68 -20.07 20.31
N ALA A 19 -28.30 -20.47 21.52
CA ALA A 19 -29.24 -20.59 22.64
C ALA A 19 -29.88 -19.25 23.04
N VAL A 20 -29.07 -18.17 23.10
CA VAL A 20 -29.58 -16.83 23.42
C VAL A 20 -30.49 -16.31 22.31
N LEU A 21 -30.12 -16.50 21.04
CA LEU A 21 -30.91 -16.08 19.89
C LEU A 21 -32.24 -16.82 19.79
N ALA A 22 -32.30 -18.10 20.20
CA ALA A 22 -33.53 -18.89 20.27
C ALA A 22 -34.43 -18.44 21.43
N ALA A 23 -33.89 -17.96 22.54
CA ALA A 23 -34.64 -17.56 23.73
C ALA A 23 -35.27 -16.16 23.61
N ASP A 24 -34.68 -15.25 22.85
CA ASP A 24 -35.15 -13.85 22.67
C ASP A 24 -35.14 -13.45 21.21
N GLN A 25 -36.30 -13.52 20.55
CA GLN A 25 -36.44 -13.11 19.15
C GLN A 25 -36.19 -11.63 18.90
N GLY A 26 -36.46 -10.75 19.89
CA GLY A 26 -36.21 -9.32 19.77
C GLY A 26 -34.71 -9.02 19.78
N LEU A 27 -33.96 -9.71 20.64
CA LEU A 27 -32.51 -9.63 20.69
C LEU A 27 -31.87 -10.22 19.41
N ALA A 28 -32.39 -11.38 18.97
CA ALA A 28 -31.93 -12.00 17.72
C ALA A 28 -32.09 -11.06 16.52
N ALA A 29 -33.25 -10.42 16.37
CA ALA A 29 -33.51 -9.49 15.29
C ALA A 29 -32.55 -8.26 15.32
N ARG A 30 -32.20 -7.76 16.49
CA ARG A 30 -31.20 -6.65 16.63
C ARG A 30 -29.81 -7.09 16.26
N ILE A 31 -29.37 -8.26 16.71
CA ILE A 31 -28.05 -8.81 16.41
C ILE A 31 -27.92 -9.06 14.91
N TYR A 32 -28.91 -9.74 14.29
CA TYR A 32 -28.90 -9.99 12.85
C TYR A 32 -28.89 -8.69 12.03
N ARG A 33 -29.66 -7.68 12.43
CA ARG A 33 -29.65 -6.37 11.77
C ARG A 33 -28.25 -5.74 11.82
N ASN A 34 -27.63 -5.69 13.00
CA ASN A 34 -26.29 -5.13 13.14
C ASN A 34 -25.24 -5.90 12.31
N ILE A 35 -25.33 -7.24 12.27
CA ILE A 35 -24.43 -8.05 11.42
C ILE A 35 -24.65 -7.73 9.94
N VAL A 36 -25.90 -7.61 9.49
CA VAL A 36 -26.23 -7.25 8.10
C VAL A 36 -25.71 -5.85 7.78
N ASP A 37 -25.88 -4.88 8.67
CA ASP A 37 -25.40 -3.51 8.47
C ASP A 37 -23.88 -3.47 8.35
N ILE A 38 -23.15 -4.20 9.21
CA ILE A 38 -21.68 -4.29 9.16
C ILE A 38 -21.23 -4.98 7.87
N LEU A 39 -21.84 -6.13 7.51
CA LEU A 39 -21.48 -6.85 6.29
C LEU A 39 -21.80 -6.04 5.02
N THR A 40 -22.94 -5.35 5.01
CA THR A 40 -23.33 -4.49 3.88
C THR A 40 -22.34 -3.33 3.74
N GLY A 41 -21.97 -2.69 4.85
CA GLY A 41 -20.96 -1.63 4.86
C GLY A 41 -19.63 -2.12 4.30
N LYS A 42 -19.16 -3.29 4.76
CA LYS A 42 -17.90 -3.89 4.28
C LYS A 42 -17.95 -4.22 2.77
N ILE A 43 -19.03 -4.87 2.32
CA ILE A 43 -19.21 -5.21 0.89
C ILE A 43 -19.23 -3.95 0.00
N VAL A 44 -19.92 -2.89 0.43
CA VAL A 44 -19.94 -1.62 -0.31
C VAL A 44 -18.54 -1.01 -0.39
N GLN A 45 -17.81 -1.01 0.72
CA GLN A 45 -16.46 -0.48 0.78
C GLN A 45 -15.48 -1.27 -0.12
N ASP A 46 -15.54 -2.60 -0.07
CA ASP A 46 -14.70 -3.47 -0.91
C ASP A 46 -15.03 -3.31 -2.40
N ASN A 47 -16.31 -3.15 -2.75
CA ASN A 47 -16.72 -2.88 -4.14
C ASN A 47 -16.24 -1.51 -4.65
N VAL A 48 -16.26 -0.48 -3.80
CA VAL A 48 -15.72 0.85 -4.15
C VAL A 48 -14.21 0.76 -4.40
N ARG A 49 -13.47 0.12 -3.50
CA ARG A 49 -12.02 -0.09 -3.66
C ARG A 49 -11.68 -0.82 -4.96
N THR A 50 -12.39 -1.93 -5.24
CA THR A 50 -12.15 -2.71 -6.46
C THR A 50 -12.46 -1.90 -7.72
N ARG A 51 -13.54 -1.13 -7.71
CA ARG A 51 -13.90 -0.26 -8.84
C ARG A 51 -12.82 0.81 -9.06
N ASP A 52 -12.40 1.48 -8.00
CA ASP A 52 -11.42 2.56 -8.08
C ASP A 52 -10.06 2.03 -8.54
N TYR A 53 -9.65 0.85 -8.06
CA TYR A 53 -8.49 0.12 -8.57
C TYR A 53 -8.56 -0.15 -10.07
N LEU A 54 -9.70 -0.68 -10.56
CA LEU A 54 -9.86 -0.98 -11.97
C LEU A 54 -9.86 0.29 -12.84
N ILE A 55 -10.48 1.37 -12.38
CA ILE A 55 -10.48 2.66 -13.08
C ILE A 55 -9.05 3.20 -13.20
N GLU A 56 -8.29 3.16 -12.10
CA GLU A 56 -6.93 3.66 -12.09
C GLU A 56 -6.00 2.78 -12.94
N LYS A 57 -6.15 1.46 -12.90
CA LYS A 57 -5.39 0.54 -13.75
C LYS A 57 -5.61 0.83 -15.25
N VAL A 58 -6.86 1.04 -15.67
CA VAL A 58 -7.18 1.41 -17.04
C VAL A 58 -6.55 2.76 -17.41
N ARG A 59 -6.62 3.73 -16.51
CA ARG A 59 -6.03 5.06 -16.72
C ARG A 59 -4.50 5.01 -16.84
N GLN A 60 -3.84 4.22 -16.00
CA GLN A 60 -2.39 4.02 -16.09
C GLN A 60 -1.99 3.35 -17.40
N GLU A 61 -2.74 2.35 -17.86
CA GLU A 61 -2.49 1.73 -19.17
C GLU A 61 -2.60 2.73 -20.32
N GLU A 62 -3.54 3.69 -20.25
CA GLU A 62 -3.67 4.74 -21.25
C GLU A 62 -2.49 5.72 -21.22
N ILE A 63 -2.06 6.15 -20.02
CA ILE A 63 -0.90 7.03 -19.84
C ILE A 63 0.37 6.35 -20.34
N ILE A 64 0.60 5.08 -20.00
CA ILE A 64 1.74 4.30 -20.46
C ILE A 64 1.73 4.18 -21.99
N ARG A 65 0.57 3.94 -22.59
CA ARG A 65 0.42 3.84 -24.04
C ARG A 65 0.76 5.16 -24.75
N ASP A 66 0.26 6.28 -24.22
CA ASP A 66 0.55 7.61 -24.77
C ASP A 66 2.02 7.98 -24.60
N SER A 67 2.60 7.68 -23.44
CA SER A 67 4.02 7.89 -23.13
C SER A 67 4.92 7.05 -24.05
N ARG A 68 4.60 5.77 -24.26
CA ARG A 68 5.32 4.92 -25.22
C ARG A 68 5.28 5.50 -26.62
N ARG A 69 4.11 5.93 -27.07
CA ARG A 69 3.97 6.52 -28.42
C ARG A 69 4.80 7.80 -28.58
N ARG A 70 4.84 8.66 -27.55
CA ARG A 70 5.69 9.86 -27.55
C ARG A 70 7.17 9.50 -27.57
N ALA A 71 7.57 8.49 -26.77
CA ALA A 71 8.93 8.01 -26.74
C ALA A 71 9.37 7.40 -28.07
N GLU A 72 8.50 6.65 -28.74
CA GLU A 72 8.75 6.10 -30.10
C GLU A 72 8.98 7.22 -31.12
N ILE A 73 8.14 8.25 -31.14
CA ILE A 73 8.29 9.40 -32.05
C ILE A 73 9.59 10.16 -31.74
N ALA A 74 9.89 10.39 -30.45
CA ALA A 74 11.12 11.07 -30.05
C ALA A 74 12.37 10.26 -30.46
N LEU A 75 12.31 8.93 -30.33
CA LEU A 75 13.35 8.01 -30.74
C LEU A 75 13.60 8.05 -32.25
N GLU A 76 12.56 8.07 -33.06
CA GLU A 76 12.65 8.18 -34.52
C GLU A 76 13.31 9.50 -34.93
N LEU A 77 12.90 10.63 -34.31
CA LEU A 77 13.50 11.94 -34.56
C LEU A 77 14.96 12.01 -34.17
N VAL A 78 15.35 11.42 -33.04
CA VAL A 78 16.76 11.35 -32.61
C VAL A 78 17.57 10.44 -33.52
N ALA A 79 17.03 9.30 -33.94
CA ALA A 79 17.68 8.38 -34.84
C ALA A 79 17.96 9.02 -36.24
N GLU A 80 17.00 9.77 -36.76
CA GLU A 80 17.15 10.53 -38.00
C GLU A 80 18.24 11.59 -37.89
N HIS A 81 18.28 12.38 -36.79
CA HIS A 81 19.28 13.42 -36.58
C HIS A 81 20.67 12.87 -36.30
N ALA A 82 20.78 11.74 -35.62
CA ALA A 82 22.05 11.09 -35.30
C ALA A 82 22.58 10.17 -36.40
N ASN A 83 21.84 10.02 -37.50
CA ASN A 83 22.15 9.08 -38.59
C ASN A 83 22.32 7.63 -38.13
N LEU A 84 21.59 7.25 -37.08
CA LEU A 84 21.54 5.91 -36.44
C LEU A 84 20.31 5.17 -36.95
N GLY A 85 20.44 3.85 -37.13
CA GLY A 85 19.26 3.02 -37.35
C GLY A 85 18.35 2.98 -36.12
N SER A 86 17.02 2.97 -36.32
CA SER A 86 16.01 2.94 -35.21
C SER A 86 16.30 1.85 -34.19
N GLU A 87 16.73 0.66 -34.59
CA GLU A 87 17.08 -0.45 -33.70
C GLU A 87 18.34 -0.17 -32.84
N GLN A 88 19.33 0.53 -33.41
CA GLN A 88 20.54 0.91 -32.68
C GLN A 88 20.23 1.97 -31.61
N ALA A 89 19.39 2.94 -31.95
CA ALA A 89 18.94 3.95 -30.99
C ALA A 89 18.13 3.34 -29.84
N LYS A 90 17.23 2.38 -30.13
CA LYS A 90 16.50 1.62 -29.11
C LYS A 90 17.44 0.88 -28.17
N ALA A 91 18.40 0.14 -28.71
CA ALA A 91 19.35 -0.63 -27.91
C ALA A 91 20.17 0.27 -26.97
N ILE A 92 20.59 1.46 -27.41
CA ILE A 92 21.32 2.41 -26.56
C ILE A 92 20.43 2.94 -25.43
N ILE A 93 19.18 3.26 -25.72
CA ILE A 93 18.24 3.75 -24.69
C ILE A 93 17.90 2.64 -23.70
N GLU A 94 17.59 1.43 -24.16
CA GLU A 94 17.33 0.28 -23.27
C GLU A 94 18.52 -0.03 -22.37
N GLN A 95 19.74 0.03 -22.93
CA GLN A 95 20.94 -0.12 -22.12
C GLN A 95 21.06 0.98 -21.06
N ARG A 96 20.85 2.24 -21.42
CA ARG A 96 20.91 3.36 -20.48
C ARG A 96 19.85 3.30 -19.40
N LEU A 97 18.61 2.92 -19.75
CA LEU A 97 17.52 2.75 -18.80
C LEU A 97 17.78 1.59 -17.82
N SER A 98 18.44 0.52 -18.28
CA SER A 98 18.82 -0.59 -17.40
C SER A 98 19.98 -0.26 -16.44
N GLU A 99 20.76 0.77 -16.73
CA GLU A 99 21.86 1.26 -15.89
C GLU A 99 21.37 2.18 -14.76
N VAL A 100 20.12 2.69 -14.84
CA VAL A 100 19.52 3.53 -13.79
C VAL A 100 18.95 2.62 -12.70
N PRO A 101 19.47 2.65 -11.47
CA PRO A 101 18.89 1.89 -10.37
C PRO A 101 17.44 2.32 -10.14
N ARG A 102 16.55 1.36 -9.98
CA ARG A 102 15.19 1.65 -9.54
C ARG A 102 15.19 1.83 -8.03
N LEU A 103 14.44 2.81 -7.56
CA LEU A 103 14.24 3.00 -6.13
C LEU A 103 13.52 1.79 -5.54
N ARG A 104 13.99 1.32 -4.38
CA ARG A 104 13.52 0.11 -3.71
C ARG A 104 12.48 0.45 -2.65
N VAL A 105 11.29 -0.07 -2.81
CA VAL A 105 10.14 0.20 -1.93
C VAL A 105 9.66 -1.07 -1.26
N LEU A 106 9.70 -1.13 0.07
CA LEU A 106 9.17 -2.24 0.85
C LEU A 106 7.71 -1.96 1.25
N ILE A 107 6.81 -2.86 0.90
CA ILE A 107 5.38 -2.78 1.23
C ILE A 107 5.05 -3.84 2.28
N VAL A 108 4.57 -3.39 3.44
CA VAL A 108 4.26 -4.26 4.59
C VAL A 108 2.79 -4.13 4.96
N ASP A 109 2.03 -5.21 4.79
CA ASP A 109 0.60 -5.27 5.10
C ASP A 109 0.22 -6.75 5.27
N ASP A 110 -0.65 -7.10 6.23
CA ASP A 110 -1.04 -8.48 6.46
C ASP A 110 -2.07 -9.00 5.42
N GLU A 111 -2.74 -8.10 4.68
CA GLU A 111 -3.69 -8.43 3.62
C GLU A 111 -2.96 -8.65 2.28
N PRO A 112 -2.89 -9.88 1.72
CA PRO A 112 -2.15 -10.17 0.48
C PRO A 112 -2.72 -9.46 -0.75
N GLU A 113 -4.03 -9.21 -0.80
CA GLU A 113 -4.66 -8.45 -1.88
C GLU A 113 -4.23 -6.98 -1.84
N MET A 114 -4.08 -6.40 -0.64
CA MET A 114 -3.61 -5.02 -0.46
C MET A 114 -2.17 -4.89 -0.94
N ARG A 115 -1.27 -5.78 -0.49
CA ARG A 115 0.14 -5.76 -0.93
C ARG A 115 0.27 -5.79 -2.45
N ARG A 116 -0.42 -6.75 -3.11
CA ARG A 116 -0.39 -6.85 -4.59
C ARG A 116 -0.91 -5.60 -5.27
N MET A 117 -2.02 -5.06 -4.77
CA MET A 117 -2.62 -3.85 -5.32
C MET A 117 -1.66 -2.66 -5.24
N LEU A 118 -0.97 -2.50 -4.11
CA LEU A 118 -0.01 -1.42 -3.91
C LEU A 118 1.27 -1.64 -4.75
N SER A 119 1.77 -2.87 -4.80
CA SER A 119 2.91 -3.25 -5.65
C SER A 119 2.62 -3.01 -7.13
N ASP A 120 1.43 -3.42 -7.61
CA ASP A 120 0.98 -3.14 -8.99
C ASP A 120 0.91 -1.63 -9.29
N ALA A 121 0.50 -0.82 -8.29
CA ALA A 121 0.43 0.63 -8.43
C ALA A 121 1.81 1.29 -8.53
N LEU A 122 2.83 0.66 -7.97
CA LEU A 122 4.22 1.11 -7.94
C LEU A 122 5.11 0.39 -8.96
N GLY A 123 4.60 0.01 -10.12
CA GLY A 123 5.33 -0.77 -11.14
C GLY A 123 6.58 -0.08 -11.72
N ASP A 124 6.81 1.21 -11.46
CA ASP A 124 8.01 1.95 -11.85
C ASP A 124 9.16 1.77 -10.84
N TYR A 125 8.87 1.26 -9.64
CA TYR A 125 9.80 1.02 -8.55
C TYR A 125 10.17 -0.48 -8.45
N ASP A 126 11.23 -0.79 -7.71
CA ASP A 126 11.58 -2.16 -7.32
C ASP A 126 10.87 -2.48 -6.00
N THR A 127 9.71 -3.12 -6.09
CA THR A 127 8.85 -3.38 -4.94
C THR A 127 9.16 -4.72 -4.29
N ILE A 128 9.26 -4.71 -2.96
CA ILE A 128 9.41 -5.89 -2.11
C ILE A 128 8.17 -5.98 -1.24
N GLU A 129 7.60 -7.17 -1.07
CA GLU A 129 6.42 -7.40 -0.25
C GLU A 129 6.77 -8.15 1.02
N ALA A 130 6.25 -7.71 2.16
CA ALA A 130 6.32 -8.42 3.43
C ALA A 130 4.92 -8.47 4.08
N ARG A 131 4.59 -9.59 4.70
CA ARG A 131 3.28 -9.84 5.31
C ARG A 131 3.18 -9.36 6.76
N ASP A 132 4.32 -9.12 7.41
CA ASP A 132 4.43 -8.68 8.79
C ASP A 132 5.78 -7.97 9.03
N GLY A 133 5.91 -7.38 10.21
CA GLY A 133 7.13 -6.65 10.57
C GLY A 133 8.37 -7.51 10.72
N GLU A 134 8.24 -8.83 10.99
CA GLU A 134 9.39 -9.73 11.10
C GLU A 134 9.95 -10.07 9.72
N GLU A 135 9.10 -10.35 8.75
CA GLU A 135 9.48 -10.55 7.36
C GLU A 135 10.07 -9.26 6.78
N ALA A 136 9.45 -8.10 7.06
CA ALA A 136 9.96 -6.80 6.65
C ALA A 136 11.39 -6.54 7.15
N LEU A 137 11.69 -6.85 8.41
CA LEU A 137 13.05 -6.70 8.96
C LEU A 137 14.08 -7.65 8.36
N ALA A 138 13.64 -8.80 7.85
CA ALA A 138 14.52 -9.74 7.15
C ALA A 138 14.88 -9.24 5.74
N GLU A 139 13.99 -8.48 5.09
CA GLU A 139 14.24 -7.85 3.79
C GLU A 139 15.15 -6.61 3.89
N ILE A 140 15.30 -6.03 5.08
CA ILE A 140 16.25 -4.94 5.35
C ILE A 140 17.64 -5.55 5.53
N GLY A 141 18.27 -5.85 4.41
CA GLY A 141 19.62 -6.42 4.33
C GLY A 141 20.71 -5.38 4.09
N ASP A 142 21.76 -5.80 3.37
CA ASP A 142 22.89 -4.93 3.01
C ASP A 142 22.53 -3.90 1.92
N ASP A 143 21.49 -4.18 1.12
CA ASP A 143 20.99 -3.27 0.10
C ASP A 143 20.02 -2.26 0.72
N PRO A 144 20.28 -0.94 0.57
CA PRO A 144 19.44 0.09 1.16
C PRO A 144 18.02 0.06 0.56
N LEU A 145 17.04 0.37 1.39
CA LEU A 145 15.67 0.66 0.97
C LEU A 145 15.50 2.19 0.93
N ASP A 146 14.89 2.68 -0.15
CA ASP A 146 14.60 4.10 -0.28
C ASP A 146 13.32 4.46 0.49
N LEU A 147 12.36 3.51 0.57
CA LEU A 147 11.09 3.74 1.23
C LEU A 147 10.53 2.45 1.83
N VAL A 148 9.93 2.56 3.01
CA VAL A 148 9.08 1.53 3.60
C VAL A 148 7.66 2.06 3.77
N ILE A 149 6.68 1.30 3.31
CA ILE A 149 5.25 1.59 3.45
C ILE A 149 4.65 0.49 4.30
N THR A 150 4.12 0.82 5.47
CA THR A 150 3.62 -0.19 6.40
C THR A 150 2.20 0.09 6.87
N ASP A 151 1.38 -0.97 6.98
CA ASP A 151 0.19 -0.87 7.82
C ASP A 151 0.63 -0.73 9.30
N ILE A 152 -0.11 0.05 10.06
CA ILE A 152 0.12 0.20 11.50
C ILE A 152 -0.34 -1.05 12.24
N ARG A 153 -1.48 -1.64 11.82
CA ARG A 153 -2.11 -2.73 12.58
C ARG A 153 -1.91 -4.07 11.88
N MET A 154 -0.86 -4.77 12.27
CA MET A 154 -0.56 -6.12 11.78
C MET A 154 -0.44 -7.11 12.93
N PRO A 155 -0.75 -8.40 12.73
CA PRO A 155 -0.46 -9.45 13.70
C PRO A 155 1.03 -9.59 13.98
N GLY A 156 1.40 -9.85 15.22
CA GLY A 156 2.82 -9.98 15.63
C GLY A 156 3.47 -8.62 15.82
N MET A 157 4.49 -8.31 15.05
CA MET A 157 5.14 -6.99 15.06
C MET A 157 4.29 -6.00 14.28
N ASP A 158 3.78 -4.99 14.98
CA ASP A 158 3.02 -3.90 14.37
C ASP A 158 3.90 -2.88 13.64
N GLY A 159 3.27 -1.97 12.87
CA GLY A 159 4.01 -0.96 12.10
C GLY A 159 4.79 0.03 12.94
N ILE A 160 4.38 0.26 14.18
CA ILE A 160 5.06 1.18 15.12
C ILE A 160 6.36 0.54 15.64
N GLU A 161 6.29 -0.72 16.04
CA GLU A 161 7.48 -1.46 16.45
C GLU A 161 8.45 -1.64 15.27
N LEU A 162 7.90 -1.89 14.08
CA LEU A 162 8.68 -1.96 12.84
C LEU A 162 9.42 -0.64 12.57
N LEU A 163 8.73 0.51 12.61
CA LEU A 163 9.32 1.84 12.43
C LEU A 163 10.51 2.04 13.36
N ARG A 164 10.33 1.76 14.66
CA ARG A 164 11.41 1.93 15.65
C ARG A 164 12.65 1.11 15.28
N LYS A 165 12.45 -0.16 14.89
CA LYS A 165 13.55 -1.05 14.51
C LYS A 165 14.22 -0.64 13.19
N ILE A 166 13.45 -0.08 12.24
CA ILE A 166 14.00 0.48 11.00
C ILE A 166 14.88 1.69 11.33
N LYS A 167 14.36 2.66 12.07
CA LYS A 167 15.11 3.88 12.41
C LYS A 167 16.35 3.60 13.28
N GLU A 168 16.38 2.49 14.05
CA GLU A 168 17.58 2.01 14.76
C GLU A 168 18.68 1.48 13.81
N ARG A 169 18.30 0.86 12.68
CA ARG A 169 19.22 0.22 11.73
C ARG A 169 19.58 1.10 10.55
N ALA A 170 18.58 1.80 10.04
CA ALA A 170 18.65 2.64 8.85
C ALA A 170 17.86 3.93 9.10
N PRO A 171 18.43 4.90 9.85
CA PRO A 171 17.73 6.13 10.25
C PRO A 171 17.30 7.00 9.07
N GLU A 172 18.00 6.92 7.94
CA GLU A 172 17.72 7.70 6.74
C GLU A 172 16.61 7.09 5.87
N THR A 173 16.20 5.84 6.11
CA THR A 173 15.11 5.22 5.34
C THR A 173 13.78 5.86 5.70
N SER A 174 13.08 6.41 4.71
CA SER A 174 11.74 6.94 4.89
C SER A 174 10.72 5.84 5.19
N VAL A 175 9.85 6.10 6.18
CA VAL A 175 8.81 5.15 6.60
C VAL A 175 7.45 5.83 6.60
N LEU A 176 6.59 5.39 5.68
CA LEU A 176 5.21 5.84 5.55
C LEU A 176 4.27 4.86 6.24
N ALA A 177 3.33 5.39 7.00
CA ALA A 177 2.29 4.58 7.62
C ALA A 177 0.97 4.63 6.84
N MET A 178 0.32 3.49 6.72
CA MET A 178 -1.07 3.37 6.28
C MET A 178 -1.94 2.95 7.44
N SER A 179 -3.09 3.60 7.67
CA SER A 179 -4.01 3.22 8.74
C SER A 179 -5.46 3.46 8.39
N GLY A 180 -6.32 2.52 8.76
CA GLY A 180 -7.79 2.67 8.64
C GLY A 180 -8.42 3.48 9.78
N TYR A 181 -7.65 3.83 10.80
CA TYR A 181 -8.10 4.62 11.94
C TYR A 181 -6.90 5.30 12.58
N VAL A 182 -6.73 6.55 12.29
CA VAL A 182 -5.69 7.38 12.91
C VAL A 182 -6.40 8.44 13.73
N SER A 183 -6.24 8.43 15.05
CA SER A 183 -6.57 9.62 15.82
C SER A 183 -5.39 10.60 15.73
N ASP A 184 -5.67 11.89 15.63
CA ASP A 184 -4.64 12.94 15.60
C ASP A 184 -3.65 12.84 16.78
N ALA A 185 -4.08 12.22 17.88
CA ALA A 185 -3.24 11.98 19.06
C ALA A 185 -2.22 10.84 18.87
N ASP A 186 -2.58 9.81 18.08
CA ASP A 186 -1.70 8.67 17.81
C ASP A 186 -0.61 8.99 16.79
N VAL A 187 -0.88 9.94 15.88
CA VAL A 187 0.04 10.35 14.80
C VAL A 187 1.19 11.21 15.34
N ALA A 188 0.91 12.09 16.30
CA ALA A 188 1.87 13.07 16.79
C ALA A 188 2.99 12.44 17.64
N ASP A 189 2.77 11.26 18.22
CA ASP A 189 3.72 10.56 19.09
C ASP A 189 4.69 9.63 18.31
N TYR A 190 4.39 9.31 17.06
CA TYR A 190 5.22 8.41 16.24
C TYR A 190 5.94 9.17 15.13
N GLN A 191 7.24 8.89 14.99
CA GLN A 191 8.13 9.54 14.01
C GLN A 191 8.05 8.87 12.61
N PHE A 192 6.83 8.62 12.11
CA PHE A 192 6.66 8.31 10.69
C PHE A 192 6.90 9.57 9.86
N ASP A 193 7.50 9.41 8.71
CA ASP A 193 7.77 10.55 7.82
C ASP A 193 6.49 11.08 7.18
N ALA A 194 5.50 10.20 6.93
CA ALA A 194 4.15 10.62 6.56
C ALA A 194 3.09 9.53 6.84
N PHE A 195 1.81 9.93 6.76
CA PHE A 195 0.66 9.07 7.03
C PHE A 195 -0.35 9.11 5.88
N LEU A 196 -0.89 7.95 5.53
CA LEU A 196 -1.95 7.80 4.56
C LEU A 196 -3.15 7.08 5.18
N GLU A 197 -4.29 7.73 5.17
CA GLU A 197 -5.53 7.19 5.75
C GLU A 197 -6.18 6.19 4.79
N LYS A 198 -6.54 5.01 5.30
CA LYS A 198 -7.39 4.03 4.59
C LYS A 198 -8.87 4.34 4.87
N PRO A 199 -9.79 4.32 3.89
CA PRO A 199 -9.60 3.92 2.49
C PRO A 199 -9.00 5.04 1.64
N MET A 200 -7.97 4.73 0.89
CA MET A 200 -7.34 5.62 -0.08
C MET A 200 -7.58 5.13 -1.50
N ASN A 201 -7.53 6.01 -2.48
CA ASN A 201 -7.46 5.61 -3.88
C ASN A 201 -5.99 5.48 -4.34
N LEU A 202 -5.76 4.69 -5.39
CA LEU A 202 -4.40 4.41 -5.86
C LEU A 202 -3.67 5.66 -6.39
N LYS A 203 -4.42 6.66 -6.87
CA LYS A 203 -3.80 7.90 -7.31
C LYS A 203 -3.24 8.68 -6.12
N GLU A 204 -4.02 8.85 -5.05
CA GLU A 204 -3.57 9.49 -3.81
C GLU A 204 -2.35 8.74 -3.23
N PHE A 205 -2.41 7.42 -3.23
CA PHE A 205 -1.29 6.59 -2.78
C PHE A 205 -0.03 6.83 -3.62
N ARG A 206 -0.15 6.81 -4.95
CA ARG A 206 0.99 7.03 -5.84
C ARG A 206 1.54 8.45 -5.73
N ASP A 207 0.67 9.47 -5.79
CA ASP A 207 1.08 10.87 -5.62
C ASP A 207 1.83 11.07 -4.28
N PHE A 208 1.41 10.37 -3.23
CA PHE A 208 2.03 10.41 -1.91
C PHE A 208 3.43 9.77 -1.89
N VAL A 209 3.60 8.60 -2.52
CA VAL A 209 4.89 7.93 -2.65
C VAL A 209 5.85 8.75 -3.51
N ASP A 210 5.38 9.30 -4.63
CA ASP A 210 6.19 10.13 -5.52
C ASP A 210 6.71 11.40 -4.80
N VAL A 211 5.89 12.02 -3.95
CA VAL A 211 6.31 13.17 -3.13
C VAL A 211 7.34 12.76 -2.08
N ALA A 212 7.12 11.66 -1.36
CA ALA A 212 8.04 11.19 -0.32
C ALA A 212 9.43 10.87 -0.88
N LEU A 213 9.50 10.28 -2.08
CA LEU A 213 10.78 9.95 -2.73
C LEU A 213 11.45 11.15 -3.43
N ALA A 214 10.69 12.21 -3.75
CA ALA A 214 11.24 13.41 -4.37
C ALA A 214 11.92 14.36 -3.37
N GLU A 215 11.56 14.30 -2.08
CA GLU A 215 12.17 15.12 -1.03
C GLU A 215 13.57 14.64 -0.62
N GLU A 216 13.95 13.41 -1.01
CA GLU A 216 15.27 12.81 -0.73
C GLU A 216 16.28 12.90 -1.89
N ALA A 217 15.86 13.34 -3.07
CA ALA A 217 16.69 13.44 -4.27
C ALA A 217 17.26 14.86 -4.44
#